data_9957c7da261a3c873cd7269e7a4fef1a
#
_entry.id   9957c7da261a3c873cd7269e7a4fef1a
#
_cell.length_a   1.000
_cell.length_b   1.000
_cell.length_c   1.000
_cell.angle_alpha   90.00
_cell.angle_beta   90.00
_cell.angle_gamma   90.00
#
_symmetry.space_group_name_H-M   'P 1'
#
loop_
_entity.id
_entity.type
_entity.pdbx_description
1 polymer ?
#
loop_
_entity_poly.entity_id
_entity_poly.type
_entity_poly.pdbx_seq_one_letter_code
_entity_poly.pdbx_strand_id
1 'polypeptide(L)'
;MTDPILRRPILLGGLGLLLMRRGEAAVPVDGTLRGVLERVYIGWSEAMRRGDLTGFSRHTSRYRQMCLRNEVVSLRQPWPRAVFRGIVQAPPLQGLTCVDAAEHGDTARLAYFGRVDFGLDAAGVENPVVLRFLREADGWKFDWIQYVNLGRDEAARQALRRGERKWLESPQFRLTGEYPEVPKPCREPYQVAGLSVVALGCRVTVELNGGVHRETVENDTGGRVITGGLRKGVNSVAIQPEVLAGASDVRLQVAVLTRQGKAAKELWKWSPSEPAGQWKPRYDTTIFVKSAAVVR
;
A
#
# COMPACT_ATOMS: atom_id res chain seq x y z
N MET A 1 10.64 2.87 19.57
CA MET A 1 11.03 1.53 19.06
C MET A 1 9.97 1.10 18.07
N THR A 2 10.23 1.27 16.79
CA THR A 2 9.30 1.02 15.67
C THR A 2 9.32 -0.46 15.30
N ASP A 3 8.17 -1.05 15.16
CA ASP A 3 7.93 -2.45 14.86
C ASP A 3 8.36 -2.78 13.41
N PRO A 4 9.28 -3.73 13.16
CA PRO A 4 9.76 -4.04 11.81
C PRO A 4 8.65 -4.64 10.90
N ILE A 5 7.56 -5.15 11.45
CA ILE A 5 6.41 -5.64 10.66
C ILE A 5 5.55 -4.46 10.13
N LEU A 6 5.64 -3.28 10.75
CA LEU A 6 4.86 -2.10 10.39
C LEU A 6 5.60 -1.13 9.45
N ARG A 7 6.91 -1.31 9.27
CA ARG A 7 7.64 -0.52 8.29
C ARG A 7 7.34 -1.07 6.90
N ARG A 8 6.54 -0.35 6.15
CA ARG A 8 6.47 -0.46 4.69
C ARG A 8 7.67 0.26 4.10
N PRO A 9 8.72 -0.39 3.64
CA PRO A 9 9.52 0.18 2.59
C PRO A 9 8.70 0.00 1.32
N ILE A 10 8.06 1.06 0.83
CA ILE A 10 7.73 1.14 -0.58
C ILE A 10 9.07 1.40 -1.27
N LEU A 11 9.87 0.37 -1.40
CA LEU A 11 11.01 0.35 -2.28
C LEU A 11 10.44 0.24 -3.70
N LEU A 12 10.22 1.37 -4.32
CA LEU A 12 10.04 1.45 -5.75
C LEU A 12 11.36 1.06 -6.38
N GLY A 13 11.39 -0.14 -6.95
CA GLY A 13 12.38 -0.55 -7.91
C GLY A 13 12.48 0.51 -9.00
N GLY A 14 13.72 0.80 -9.43
CA GLY A 14 14.08 1.90 -10.29
C GLY A 14 13.12 2.14 -11.45
N LEU A 15 12.69 3.38 -11.58
CA LEU A 15 12.03 3.90 -12.76
C LEU A 15 13.02 3.78 -13.92
N GLY A 16 12.87 2.79 -14.79
CA GLY A 16 13.53 2.76 -16.06
C GLY A 16 13.09 3.98 -16.88
N LEU A 17 13.97 4.95 -17.02
CA LEU A 17 13.74 6.14 -17.82
C LEU A 17 13.59 5.75 -19.29
N LEU A 18 12.37 5.76 -19.81
CA LEU A 18 12.10 5.81 -21.24
C LEU A 18 12.36 7.23 -21.73
N LEU A 19 13.28 7.33 -22.69
CA LEU A 19 13.77 8.54 -23.34
C LEU A 19 12.67 9.53 -23.73
N MET A 20 12.86 10.78 -23.31
CA MET A 20 11.97 11.92 -23.46
C MET A 20 11.81 12.37 -24.90
N ARG A 21 10.57 12.62 -25.33
CA ARG A 21 10.22 13.54 -26.40
C ARG A 21 9.84 14.90 -25.81
N ARG A 22 10.28 15.95 -26.50
CA ARG A 22 10.13 17.37 -26.12
C ARG A 22 8.69 17.82 -25.96
N GLY A 23 8.42 18.52 -24.86
CA GLY A 23 7.59 19.74 -24.82
C GLY A 23 6.08 19.52 -24.95
N GLU A 24 5.41 18.98 -23.90
CA GLU A 24 4.02 19.33 -23.67
C GLU A 24 3.95 20.39 -22.57
N ALA A 25 3.27 21.50 -22.90
CA ALA A 25 3.00 22.57 -21.95
C ALA A 25 2.20 22.01 -20.77
N ALA A 26 2.56 22.39 -19.55
CA ALA A 26 1.86 21.99 -18.34
C ALA A 26 0.37 22.35 -18.46
N VAL A 27 -0.51 21.33 -18.47
CA VAL A 27 -1.96 21.55 -18.44
C VAL A 27 -2.31 22.22 -17.12
N PRO A 28 -3.11 23.30 -17.10
CA PRO A 28 -3.50 23.97 -15.87
C PRO A 28 -4.17 23.01 -14.91
N VAL A 29 -3.78 23.04 -13.63
CA VAL A 29 -4.43 22.28 -12.57
C VAL A 29 -5.84 22.84 -12.36
N ASP A 30 -6.88 21.98 -12.35
CA ASP A 30 -8.25 22.41 -12.03
C ASP A 30 -8.33 22.93 -10.59
N GLY A 31 -8.42 24.24 -10.44
CA GLY A 31 -8.47 24.91 -9.13
C GLY A 31 -9.70 24.52 -8.31
N THR A 32 -10.82 24.23 -8.95
CA THR A 32 -12.08 23.82 -8.29
C THR A 32 -11.96 22.43 -7.69
N LEU A 33 -11.56 21.43 -8.47
CA LEU A 33 -11.34 20.07 -8.00
C LEU A 33 -10.27 20.04 -6.90
N ARG A 34 -9.15 20.70 -7.16
CA ARG A 34 -8.05 20.82 -6.18
C ARG A 34 -8.56 21.34 -4.84
N GLY A 35 -9.29 22.45 -4.83
CA GLY A 35 -9.78 23.06 -3.59
C GLY A 35 -10.74 22.16 -2.82
N VAL A 36 -11.58 21.36 -3.52
CA VAL A 36 -12.48 20.38 -2.89
C VAL A 36 -11.65 19.27 -2.22
N LEU A 37 -10.72 18.66 -2.95
CA LEU A 37 -9.92 17.54 -2.45
C LEU A 37 -8.97 17.96 -1.32
N GLU A 38 -8.38 19.16 -1.39
CA GLU A 38 -7.56 19.73 -0.31
C GLU A 38 -8.35 19.87 0.99
N ARG A 39 -9.59 20.38 0.91
CA ARG A 39 -10.45 20.49 2.11
C ARG A 39 -10.73 19.13 2.76
N VAL A 40 -10.99 18.11 1.95
CA VAL A 40 -11.18 16.73 2.44
C VAL A 40 -9.93 16.22 3.14
N TYR A 41 -8.76 16.40 2.53
CA TYR A 41 -7.49 15.99 3.11
C TYR A 41 -7.16 16.73 4.41
N ILE A 42 -7.35 18.04 4.45
CA ILE A 42 -7.12 18.85 5.64
C ILE A 42 -8.04 18.39 6.77
N GLY A 43 -9.34 18.19 6.50
CA GLY A 43 -10.29 17.69 7.49
C GLY A 43 -9.92 16.30 8.02
N TRP A 44 -9.47 15.40 7.15
CA TRP A 44 -8.94 14.10 7.54
C TRP A 44 -7.68 14.24 8.41
N SER A 45 -6.72 15.04 7.99
CA SER A 45 -5.47 15.26 8.72
C SER A 45 -5.69 15.82 10.12
N GLU A 46 -6.61 16.77 10.25
CA GLU A 46 -7.00 17.33 11.56
C GLU A 46 -7.68 16.30 12.46
N ALA A 47 -8.59 15.48 11.88
CA ALA A 47 -9.25 14.40 12.62
C ALA A 47 -8.22 13.38 13.14
N MET A 48 -7.25 12.99 12.30
CA MET A 48 -6.17 12.10 12.69
C MET A 48 -5.34 12.68 13.84
N ARG A 49 -4.93 13.94 13.74
CA ARG A 49 -4.12 14.63 14.76
C ARG A 49 -4.84 14.74 16.10
N ARG A 50 -6.17 14.94 16.09
CA ARG A 50 -7.01 15.09 17.29
C ARG A 50 -7.51 13.77 17.87
N GLY A 51 -7.37 12.64 17.14
CA GLY A 51 -8.00 11.38 17.49
C GLY A 51 -9.52 11.42 17.38
N ASP A 52 -10.05 12.30 16.50
CA ASP A 52 -11.49 12.48 16.28
C ASP A 52 -12.03 11.40 15.35
N LEU A 53 -12.71 10.41 15.93
CA LEU A 53 -13.31 9.31 15.18
C LEU A 53 -14.43 9.78 14.24
N THR A 54 -15.20 10.78 14.64
CA THR A 54 -16.30 11.32 13.82
C THR A 54 -15.76 12.03 12.59
N GLY A 55 -14.77 12.88 12.77
CA GLY A 55 -14.05 13.56 11.68
C GLY A 55 -13.34 12.57 10.78
N PHE A 56 -12.65 11.57 11.35
CA PHE A 56 -12.04 10.48 10.60
C PHE A 56 -13.07 9.77 9.71
N SER A 57 -14.19 9.33 10.26
CA SER A 57 -15.24 8.64 9.50
C SER A 57 -15.88 9.51 8.43
N ARG A 58 -16.02 10.82 8.66
CA ARG A 58 -16.58 11.78 7.69
C ARG A 58 -15.67 11.98 6.48
N HIS A 59 -14.36 12.04 6.70
CA HIS A 59 -13.40 12.40 5.66
C HIS A 59 -12.69 11.21 5.01
N THR A 60 -12.80 9.99 5.56
CA THR A 60 -12.14 8.78 5.06
C THR A 60 -13.13 7.92 4.27
N SER A 61 -12.71 7.35 3.14
CA SER A 61 -13.54 6.43 2.37
C SER A 61 -13.92 5.18 3.17
N ARG A 62 -15.12 4.65 2.95
CA ARG A 62 -15.57 3.38 3.58
C ARG A 62 -14.62 2.25 3.28
N TYR A 63 -14.10 2.20 2.05
CA TYR A 63 -13.08 1.24 1.67
C TYR A 63 -11.86 1.33 2.59
N ARG A 64 -11.29 2.53 2.76
CA ARG A 64 -10.12 2.73 3.60
C ARG A 64 -10.39 2.47 5.09
N GLN A 65 -11.54 2.91 5.59
CA GLN A 65 -11.96 2.62 6.96
C GLN A 65 -11.97 1.12 7.23
N MET A 66 -12.51 0.31 6.30
CA MET A 66 -12.55 -1.14 6.46
C MET A 66 -11.17 -1.78 6.33
N CYS A 67 -10.33 -1.31 5.40
CA CYS A 67 -8.93 -1.77 5.30
C CYS A 67 -8.18 -1.53 6.60
N LEU A 68 -8.25 -0.32 7.16
CA LEU A 68 -7.59 0.04 8.42
C LEU A 68 -8.14 -0.74 9.61
N ARG A 69 -9.48 -0.92 9.68
CA ARG A 69 -10.10 -1.76 10.70
C ARG A 69 -9.53 -3.17 10.65
N ASN A 70 -9.52 -3.76 9.47
CA ASN A 70 -9.04 -5.13 9.29
C ASN A 70 -7.55 -5.25 9.65
N GLU A 71 -6.71 -4.27 9.30
CA GLU A 71 -5.31 -4.23 9.68
C GLU A 71 -5.14 -4.18 11.21
N VAL A 72 -5.84 -3.25 11.88
CA VAL A 72 -5.79 -3.07 13.34
C VAL A 72 -6.25 -4.33 14.07
N VAL A 73 -7.37 -4.92 13.65
CA VAL A 73 -7.91 -6.16 14.23
C VAL A 73 -6.95 -7.34 14.01
N SER A 74 -6.34 -7.43 12.82
CA SER A 74 -5.38 -8.48 12.49
C SER A 74 -4.09 -8.41 13.34
N LEU A 75 -3.76 -7.21 13.83
CA LEU A 75 -2.65 -6.98 14.75
C LEU A 75 -3.05 -7.12 16.23
N ARG A 76 -4.31 -7.49 16.53
CA ARG A 76 -4.89 -7.51 17.88
C ARG A 76 -4.75 -6.18 18.61
N GLN A 77 -4.82 -5.10 17.87
CA GLN A 77 -4.78 -3.76 18.44
C GLN A 77 -6.20 -3.23 18.70
N PRO A 78 -6.39 -2.32 19.66
CA PRO A 78 -7.70 -1.79 19.97
C PRO A 78 -8.22 -0.87 18.87
N TRP A 79 -9.25 -1.31 18.15
CA TRP A 79 -10.01 -0.49 17.21
C TRP A 79 -11.01 0.38 17.98
N PRO A 80 -11.20 1.67 17.59
CA PRO A 80 -10.51 2.43 16.55
C PRO A 80 -9.23 3.15 17.05
N ARG A 81 -8.92 3.10 18.33
CA ARG A 81 -7.83 3.89 18.96
C ARG A 81 -6.47 3.71 18.29
N ALA A 82 -6.18 2.50 17.83
CA ALA A 82 -4.90 2.19 17.22
C ALA A 82 -4.68 2.92 15.88
N VAL A 83 -5.74 3.31 15.17
CA VAL A 83 -5.63 4.08 13.92
C VAL A 83 -4.88 5.38 14.13
N PHE A 84 -5.12 6.06 15.26
CA PHE A 84 -4.53 7.37 15.57
C PHE A 84 -3.10 7.29 16.12
N ARG A 85 -2.57 6.09 16.40
CA ARG A 85 -1.26 5.91 17.04
C ARG A 85 -0.14 5.48 16.11
N GLY A 86 -0.46 4.95 14.94
CA GLY A 86 0.52 4.27 14.08
C GLY A 86 0.70 4.88 12.70
N ILE A 87 -0.01 5.94 12.37
CA ILE A 87 0.04 6.50 11.02
C ILE A 87 1.16 7.53 10.93
N VAL A 88 1.92 7.43 9.84
CA VAL A 88 2.83 8.49 9.41
C VAL A 88 2.07 9.81 9.45
N GLN A 89 2.65 10.81 10.09
CA GLN A 89 2.02 12.13 10.17
C GLN A 89 1.70 12.60 8.76
N ALA A 90 0.44 13.00 8.57
CA ALA A 90 0.00 13.55 7.30
C ALA A 90 0.88 14.78 6.95
N PRO A 91 1.61 14.79 5.84
CA PRO A 91 2.45 15.92 5.50
C PRO A 91 1.56 17.16 5.32
N PRO A 92 1.95 18.31 5.88
CA PRO A 92 1.27 19.55 5.57
C PRO A 92 1.43 19.83 4.07
N LEU A 93 0.34 20.26 3.42
CA LEU A 93 0.40 20.63 2.00
C LEU A 93 1.09 21.98 1.80
N GLN A 94 1.22 22.76 2.86
CA GLN A 94 1.90 24.04 2.83
C GLN A 94 3.38 23.87 2.47
N GLY A 95 3.84 24.64 1.50
CA GLY A 95 5.22 24.54 0.99
C GLY A 95 5.43 23.45 -0.07
N LEU A 96 4.39 22.66 -0.40
CA LEU A 96 4.43 21.75 -1.53
C LEU A 96 3.80 22.38 -2.77
N THR A 97 4.38 22.12 -3.94
CA THR A 97 3.82 22.51 -5.23
C THR A 97 2.83 21.44 -5.71
N CYS A 98 1.57 21.82 -5.95
CA CYS A 98 0.62 20.93 -6.60
C CYS A 98 0.99 20.77 -8.08
N VAL A 99 1.31 19.54 -8.48
CA VAL A 99 1.71 19.21 -9.86
C VAL A 99 0.58 18.60 -10.68
N ASP A 100 -0.43 18.03 -10.01
CA ASP A 100 -1.60 17.46 -10.68
C ASP A 100 -2.83 17.43 -9.77
N ALA A 101 -4.00 17.64 -10.38
CA ALA A 101 -5.31 17.39 -9.79
C ALA A 101 -6.18 16.79 -10.88
N ALA A 102 -6.54 15.53 -10.73
CA ALA A 102 -7.28 14.77 -11.74
C ALA A 102 -8.36 13.91 -11.11
N GLU A 103 -9.46 13.73 -11.85
CA GLU A 103 -10.51 12.76 -11.52
C GLU A 103 -10.83 11.88 -12.73
N HIS A 104 -11.26 10.67 -12.45
CA HIS A 104 -11.80 9.73 -13.42
C HIS A 104 -12.84 8.86 -12.72
N GLY A 105 -14.10 8.93 -13.14
CA GLY A 105 -15.20 8.19 -12.48
C GLY A 105 -15.27 8.47 -10.97
N ASP A 106 -15.19 7.41 -10.17
CA ASP A 106 -15.24 7.49 -8.71
C ASP A 106 -13.87 7.62 -8.05
N THR A 107 -12.82 7.87 -8.81
CA THR A 107 -11.46 8.03 -8.30
C THR A 107 -10.90 9.40 -8.61
N ALA A 108 -10.16 9.99 -7.67
CA ALA A 108 -9.41 11.23 -7.91
C ALA A 108 -8.03 11.18 -7.23
N ARG A 109 -7.15 12.05 -7.69
CA ARG A 109 -5.83 12.26 -7.09
C ARG A 109 -5.46 13.72 -7.01
N LEU A 110 -4.66 14.04 -5.99
CA LEU A 110 -3.81 15.22 -5.95
C LEU A 110 -2.36 14.76 -5.90
N ALA A 111 -1.51 15.30 -6.75
CA ALA A 111 -0.08 15.05 -6.69
C ALA A 111 0.65 16.34 -6.30
N TYR A 112 1.51 16.22 -5.31
CA TYR A 112 2.35 17.30 -4.81
C TYR A 112 3.81 16.94 -4.96
N PHE A 113 4.66 17.95 -5.10
CA PHE A 113 6.10 17.82 -5.11
C PHE A 113 6.73 18.86 -4.19
N GLY A 114 7.73 18.46 -3.42
CA GLY A 114 8.45 19.33 -2.51
C GLY A 114 9.19 18.57 -1.42
N ARG A 115 9.66 19.27 -0.43
CA ARG A 115 10.38 18.66 0.70
C ARG A 115 9.40 17.98 1.64
N VAL A 116 9.46 16.65 1.66
CA VAL A 116 8.61 15.82 2.52
C VAL A 116 9.53 14.93 3.36
N ASP A 117 9.38 14.99 4.66
CA ASP A 117 10.05 14.07 5.58
C ASP A 117 9.19 12.80 5.71
N PHE A 118 9.73 11.68 5.23
CA PHE A 118 9.10 10.36 5.38
C PHE A 118 9.62 9.60 6.61
N GLY A 119 10.51 10.22 7.40
CA GLY A 119 11.19 9.55 8.52
C GLY A 119 12.14 8.42 8.10
N LEU A 120 12.49 8.35 6.83
CA LEU A 120 13.35 7.32 6.25
C LEU A 120 14.73 7.84 5.83
N ASP A 121 14.82 9.12 5.48
CA ASP A 121 16.03 9.75 4.96
C ASP A 121 16.38 11.04 5.71
N ALA A 122 17.58 11.57 5.46
CA ALA A 122 17.98 12.87 5.95
C ALA A 122 16.96 13.94 5.55
N ALA A 123 16.46 14.70 6.51
CA ALA A 123 15.45 15.73 6.34
C ALA A 123 15.78 16.65 5.15
N GLY A 124 14.82 16.84 4.26
CA GLY A 124 14.88 17.92 3.28
C GLY A 124 15.05 17.52 1.81
N VAL A 125 14.88 16.25 1.45
CA VAL A 125 14.89 15.85 0.04
C VAL A 125 13.50 16.05 -0.58
N GLU A 126 13.46 16.62 -1.80
CA GLU A 126 12.20 16.79 -2.54
C GLU A 126 11.73 15.47 -3.11
N ASN A 127 10.49 15.13 -2.79
CA ASN A 127 9.84 13.91 -3.23
C ASN A 127 8.39 14.18 -3.61
N PRO A 128 7.79 13.38 -4.51
CA PRO A 128 6.38 13.48 -4.79
C PRO A 128 5.54 12.75 -3.74
N VAL A 129 4.35 13.31 -3.51
CA VAL A 129 3.29 12.73 -2.68
C VAL A 129 2.03 12.68 -3.52
N VAL A 130 1.39 11.53 -3.59
CA VAL A 130 0.11 11.36 -4.27
C VAL A 130 -0.96 11.04 -3.23
N LEU A 131 -1.96 11.92 -3.15
CA LEU A 131 -3.14 11.73 -2.33
C LEU A 131 -4.24 11.14 -3.21
N ARG A 132 -4.87 10.08 -2.75
CA ARG A 132 -5.97 9.41 -3.45
C ARG A 132 -7.29 9.64 -2.75
N PHE A 133 -8.33 9.77 -3.55
CA PHE A 133 -9.68 10.01 -3.09
C PHE A 133 -10.66 9.09 -3.82
N LEU A 134 -11.74 8.76 -3.14
CA LEU A 134 -12.86 7.99 -3.67
C LEU A 134 -14.15 8.82 -3.53
N ARG A 135 -15.03 8.73 -4.53
CA ARG A 135 -16.32 9.42 -4.52
C ARG A 135 -17.37 8.53 -3.86
N GLU A 136 -18.05 9.08 -2.88
CA GLU A 136 -19.22 8.47 -2.23
C GLU A 136 -20.46 9.35 -2.43
N ALA A 137 -21.63 8.88 -2.01
CA ALA A 137 -22.89 9.60 -2.22
C ALA A 137 -22.89 11.03 -1.63
N ASP A 138 -22.13 11.25 -0.58
CA ASP A 138 -22.00 12.54 0.12
C ASP A 138 -20.73 13.31 -0.26
N GLY A 139 -20.04 12.91 -1.34
CA GLY A 139 -18.90 13.60 -1.92
C GLY A 139 -17.58 12.85 -1.85
N TRP A 140 -16.50 13.56 -2.10
CA TRP A 140 -15.16 13.00 -2.08
C TRP A 140 -14.70 12.65 -0.68
N LYS A 141 -14.03 11.50 -0.56
CA LYS A 141 -13.42 10.99 0.68
C LYS A 141 -11.95 10.73 0.45
N PHE A 142 -11.13 11.05 1.44
CA PHE A 142 -9.72 10.69 1.43
C PHE A 142 -9.57 9.16 1.52
N ASP A 143 -8.72 8.60 0.66
CA ASP A 143 -8.47 7.16 0.66
C ASP A 143 -7.05 6.83 1.12
N TRP A 144 -6.03 7.36 0.44
CA TRP A 144 -4.66 6.94 0.71
C TRP A 144 -3.62 8.02 0.39
N ILE A 145 -2.47 7.92 1.11
CA ILE A 145 -1.24 8.65 0.75
C ILE A 145 -0.26 7.67 0.15
N GLN A 146 0.28 8.01 -1.00
CA GLN A 146 1.37 7.30 -1.63
C GLN A 146 2.60 8.20 -1.66
N TYR A 147 3.63 7.80 -0.94
CA TYR A 147 4.93 8.45 -0.95
C TYR A 147 5.81 7.83 -2.01
N VAL A 148 6.50 8.65 -2.78
CA VAL A 148 7.45 8.18 -3.79
C VAL A 148 8.84 8.65 -3.39
N ASN A 149 9.69 7.71 -2.99
CA ASN A 149 11.07 8.04 -2.70
C ASN A 149 11.89 7.98 -3.99
N LEU A 150 12.36 9.13 -4.47
CA LEU A 150 13.18 9.23 -5.66
C LEU A 150 14.67 8.85 -5.40
N GLY A 151 15.03 8.58 -4.15
CA GLY A 151 16.40 8.24 -3.81
C GLY A 151 17.40 9.29 -4.33
N ARG A 152 18.32 8.86 -5.22
CA ARG A 152 19.33 9.73 -5.84
C ARG A 152 18.98 10.19 -7.25
N ASP A 153 17.76 9.94 -7.72
CA ASP A 153 17.31 10.29 -9.07
C ASP A 153 17.04 11.80 -9.22
N GLU A 154 18.11 12.55 -9.45
CA GLU A 154 18.01 14.00 -9.66
C GLU A 154 17.36 14.35 -11.00
N ALA A 155 17.45 13.48 -12.01
CA ALA A 155 16.80 13.71 -13.30
C ALA A 155 15.25 13.69 -13.15
N ALA A 156 14.73 12.74 -12.37
CA ALA A 156 13.30 12.71 -12.02
C ALA A 156 12.86 13.95 -11.24
N ARG A 157 13.68 14.43 -10.27
CA ARG A 157 13.38 15.68 -9.55
C ARG A 157 13.31 16.89 -10.47
N GLN A 158 14.27 17.01 -11.39
CA GLN A 158 14.26 18.12 -12.36
C GLN A 158 13.05 18.06 -13.29
N ALA A 159 12.66 16.86 -13.73
CA ALA A 159 11.44 16.66 -14.52
C ALA A 159 10.19 17.15 -13.76
N LEU A 160 10.09 16.78 -12.48
CA LEU A 160 8.98 17.22 -11.62
C LEU A 160 8.98 18.73 -11.35
N ARG A 161 10.15 19.36 -11.16
CA ARG A 161 10.26 20.83 -11.05
C ARG A 161 9.79 21.55 -12.32
N ARG A 162 9.96 20.94 -13.48
CA ARG A 162 9.41 21.44 -14.76
C ARG A 162 7.93 21.14 -14.96
N GLY A 163 7.27 20.48 -14.01
CA GLY A 163 5.86 20.11 -14.08
C GLY A 163 5.56 18.90 -14.98
N GLU A 164 6.55 18.05 -15.25
CA GLU A 164 6.34 16.83 -16.04
C GLU A 164 5.48 15.84 -15.26
N ARG A 165 4.43 15.29 -15.92
CA ARG A 165 3.42 14.44 -15.29
C ARG A 165 3.41 13.01 -15.79
N LYS A 166 4.25 12.68 -16.77
CA LYS A 166 4.27 11.34 -17.39
C LYS A 166 4.38 10.19 -16.41
N TRP A 167 5.06 10.40 -15.29
CA TRP A 167 5.17 9.43 -14.22
C TRP A 167 3.81 9.07 -13.57
N LEU A 168 2.83 9.97 -13.59
CA LEU A 168 1.47 9.72 -13.09
C LEU A 168 0.65 8.78 -13.99
N GLU A 169 1.11 8.52 -15.21
CA GLU A 169 0.48 7.58 -16.13
C GLU A 169 0.87 6.12 -15.84
N SER A 170 1.89 5.91 -15.01
CA SER A 170 2.30 4.56 -14.60
C SER A 170 1.16 3.84 -13.87
N PRO A 171 1.06 2.49 -13.99
CA PRO A 171 -0.07 1.72 -13.44
C PRO A 171 -0.38 2.02 -11.97
N GLN A 172 0.67 2.25 -11.17
CA GLN A 172 0.54 2.51 -9.73
C GLN A 172 -0.14 3.86 -9.40
N PHE A 173 -0.14 4.84 -10.32
CA PHE A 173 -0.74 6.16 -10.11
C PHE A 173 -1.99 6.39 -10.96
N ARG A 174 -2.28 5.49 -11.89
CA ARG A 174 -3.45 5.60 -12.76
C ARG A 174 -4.73 5.59 -11.93
N LEU A 175 -5.66 6.44 -12.34
CA LEU A 175 -7.04 6.43 -11.83
C LEU A 175 -7.81 5.32 -12.54
N THR A 176 -8.38 4.40 -11.78
CA THR A 176 -9.16 3.28 -12.33
C THR A 176 -10.55 3.70 -12.79
N GLY A 177 -11.09 4.74 -12.19
CA GLY A 177 -12.47 5.20 -12.41
C GLY A 177 -13.50 4.45 -11.56
N GLU A 178 -13.13 3.33 -10.96
CA GLU A 178 -14.04 2.46 -10.23
C GLU A 178 -13.82 2.56 -8.71
N TYR A 179 -14.92 2.58 -7.97
CA TYR A 179 -14.89 2.44 -6.52
C TYR A 179 -14.52 1.00 -6.16
N PRO A 180 -13.47 0.77 -5.36
CA PRO A 180 -13.05 -0.58 -5.02
C PRO A 180 -14.07 -1.28 -4.12
N GLU A 181 -14.21 -2.61 -4.27
CA GLU A 181 -15.05 -3.40 -3.39
C GLU A 181 -14.62 -3.25 -1.93
N VAL A 182 -15.55 -2.87 -1.05
CA VAL A 182 -15.29 -2.73 0.37
C VAL A 182 -15.03 -4.10 0.99
N PRO A 183 -13.86 -4.33 1.60
CA PRO A 183 -13.55 -5.64 2.17
C PRO A 183 -14.53 -6.01 3.29
N LYS A 184 -14.82 -7.30 3.41
CA LYS A 184 -15.59 -7.79 4.56
C LYS A 184 -14.79 -7.63 5.86
N PRO A 185 -15.46 -7.37 7.00
CA PRO A 185 -14.79 -7.27 8.28
C PRO A 185 -14.15 -8.61 8.68
N CYS A 186 -12.85 -8.59 8.97
CA CYS A 186 -12.18 -9.77 9.49
C CYS A 186 -12.44 -9.95 11.00
N ARG A 187 -12.23 -11.19 11.46
CA ARG A 187 -12.22 -11.53 12.89
C ARG A 187 -10.80 -11.35 13.47
N GLU A 188 -10.73 -11.26 14.78
CA GLU A 188 -9.44 -11.30 15.49
C GLU A 188 -8.74 -12.64 15.22
N PRO A 189 -7.42 -12.62 14.90
CA PRO A 189 -6.68 -13.82 14.59
C PRO A 189 -6.40 -14.68 15.82
N TYR A 190 -6.28 -16.00 15.63
CA TYR A 190 -5.67 -16.84 16.66
C TYR A 190 -4.17 -16.51 16.81
N GLN A 191 -3.49 -16.25 15.70
CA GLN A 191 -2.09 -15.85 15.67
C GLN A 191 -1.87 -14.70 14.69
N VAL A 192 -1.27 -13.61 15.17
CA VAL A 192 -0.83 -12.50 14.32
C VAL A 192 0.25 -13.00 13.38
N ALA A 193 0.10 -12.71 12.10
CA ALA A 193 1.05 -13.12 11.08
C ALA A 193 1.21 -12.06 9.98
N GLY A 194 2.39 -12.08 9.37
CA GLY A 194 2.73 -11.30 8.18
C GLY A 194 3.02 -12.21 7.00
N LEU A 195 2.69 -11.74 5.81
CA LEU A 195 3.07 -12.31 4.53
C LEU A 195 4.32 -11.57 4.02
N SER A 196 5.35 -12.32 3.65
CA SER A 196 6.53 -11.79 2.94
C SER A 196 6.58 -12.41 1.56
N VAL A 197 6.71 -11.58 0.54
CA VAL A 197 6.75 -12.02 -0.86
C VAL A 197 7.96 -11.40 -1.55
N VAL A 198 8.67 -12.24 -2.30
CA VAL A 198 9.66 -11.82 -3.29
C VAL A 198 9.13 -12.28 -4.64
N ALA A 199 8.81 -11.34 -5.52
CA ALA A 199 8.27 -11.58 -6.86
C ALA A 199 9.06 -10.74 -7.88
N LEU A 200 10.24 -11.21 -8.27
CA LEU A 200 11.08 -10.55 -9.28
C LEU A 200 10.83 -11.20 -10.65
N GLY A 201 10.64 -10.40 -11.68
CA GLY A 201 10.30 -10.87 -13.04
C GLY A 201 8.97 -11.60 -13.14
N CYS A 202 8.13 -11.55 -12.11
CA CYS A 202 6.83 -12.21 -12.08
C CYS A 202 5.79 -11.39 -11.31
N ARG A 203 4.54 -11.75 -11.51
CA ARG A 203 3.39 -11.36 -10.69
C ARG A 203 2.96 -12.58 -9.89
N VAL A 204 2.56 -12.38 -8.64
CA VAL A 204 1.98 -13.45 -7.82
C VAL A 204 0.77 -12.95 -7.05
N THR A 205 -0.31 -13.72 -7.08
CA THR A 205 -1.46 -13.52 -6.18
C THR A 205 -1.42 -14.61 -5.12
N VAL A 206 -1.43 -14.20 -3.84
CA VAL A 206 -1.47 -15.10 -2.68
C VAL A 206 -2.79 -14.92 -1.97
N GLU A 207 -3.52 -16.01 -1.78
CA GLU A 207 -4.77 -16.04 -1.04
C GLU A 207 -4.65 -16.94 0.18
N LEU A 208 -5.12 -16.46 1.33
CA LEU A 208 -5.21 -17.26 2.55
C LEU A 208 -6.66 -17.42 3.00
N ASN A 209 -6.97 -18.61 3.49
CA ASN A 209 -8.25 -18.95 4.12
C ASN A 209 -9.48 -18.62 3.26
N GLY A 210 -9.44 -18.95 1.97
CA GLY A 210 -10.54 -18.75 1.04
C GLY A 210 -10.75 -17.28 0.70
N GLY A 211 -9.67 -16.51 0.53
CA GLY A 211 -9.73 -15.11 0.11
C GLY A 211 -9.96 -14.10 1.25
N VAL A 212 -9.94 -14.53 2.52
CA VAL A 212 -9.99 -13.58 3.67
C VAL A 212 -8.82 -12.61 3.60
N HIS A 213 -7.65 -13.11 3.20
CA HIS A 213 -6.52 -12.28 2.80
C HIS A 213 -6.17 -12.59 1.35
N ARG A 214 -6.08 -11.56 0.54
CA ARG A 214 -5.62 -11.64 -0.85
C ARG A 214 -4.65 -10.50 -1.11
N GLU A 215 -3.46 -10.84 -1.60
CA GLU A 215 -2.42 -9.87 -1.95
C GLU A 215 -1.85 -10.22 -3.32
N THR A 216 -1.66 -9.22 -4.15
CA THR A 216 -0.98 -9.35 -5.44
C THR A 216 0.28 -8.52 -5.41
N VAL A 217 1.41 -9.13 -5.74
CA VAL A 217 2.73 -8.50 -5.83
C VAL A 217 3.27 -8.72 -7.23
N GLU A 218 3.75 -7.66 -7.86
CA GLU A 218 4.29 -7.69 -9.21
C GLU A 218 5.65 -7.02 -9.25
N ASN A 219 6.67 -7.76 -9.68
CA ASN A 219 8.04 -7.31 -9.84
C ASN A 219 8.56 -6.50 -8.65
N ASP A 220 8.27 -6.98 -7.44
CA ASP A 220 8.56 -6.27 -6.19
C ASP A 220 8.85 -7.26 -5.04
N THR A 221 9.36 -6.71 -3.95
CA THR A 221 9.50 -7.41 -2.69
C THR A 221 8.73 -6.66 -1.61
N GLY A 222 7.97 -7.37 -0.80
CA GLY A 222 7.17 -6.70 0.20
C GLY A 222 6.71 -7.59 1.34
N GLY A 223 6.33 -6.92 2.43
CA GLY A 223 5.68 -7.55 3.58
C GLY A 223 4.35 -6.91 3.88
N ARG A 224 3.34 -7.72 4.20
CA ARG A 224 1.98 -7.29 4.56
C ARG A 224 1.50 -8.01 5.80
N VAL A 225 0.66 -7.35 6.57
CA VAL A 225 -0.09 -8.03 7.63
C VAL A 225 -1.13 -8.93 6.96
N ILE A 226 -1.20 -10.20 7.39
CA ILE A 226 -2.24 -11.10 6.91
C ILE A 226 -3.57 -10.69 7.54
N THR A 227 -4.53 -10.27 6.72
CA THR A 227 -5.88 -9.91 7.15
C THR A 227 -6.53 -11.10 7.87
N GLY A 228 -6.99 -10.88 9.12
CA GLY A 228 -7.51 -11.92 9.98
C GLY A 228 -6.46 -12.90 10.50
N GLY A 229 -5.17 -12.70 10.18
CA GLY A 229 -4.05 -13.53 10.61
C GLY A 229 -4.21 -15.01 10.33
N LEU A 230 -3.65 -15.86 11.20
CA LEU A 230 -3.82 -17.31 11.11
C LEU A 230 -4.84 -17.83 12.11
N ARG A 231 -5.59 -18.85 11.70
CA ARG A 231 -6.53 -19.63 12.53
C ARG A 231 -5.78 -20.74 13.26
N LYS A 232 -6.31 -21.22 14.37
CA LYS A 232 -5.86 -22.49 14.97
C LYS A 232 -6.15 -23.63 14.00
N GLY A 233 -5.19 -24.55 13.85
CA GLY A 233 -5.32 -25.68 12.92
C GLY A 233 -4.89 -25.31 11.51
N VAL A 234 -5.63 -25.82 10.52
CA VAL A 234 -5.30 -25.69 9.11
C VAL A 234 -5.67 -24.32 8.55
N ASN A 235 -4.72 -23.68 7.88
CA ASN A 235 -4.90 -22.49 7.09
C ASN A 235 -4.59 -22.81 5.62
N SER A 236 -5.56 -22.63 4.73
CA SER A 236 -5.36 -22.84 3.29
C SER A 236 -4.56 -21.68 2.68
N VAL A 237 -3.67 -21.99 1.76
CA VAL A 237 -2.89 -21.03 0.98
C VAL A 237 -3.03 -21.39 -0.50
N ALA A 238 -3.44 -20.46 -1.33
CA ALA A 238 -3.41 -20.58 -2.77
C ALA A 238 -2.43 -19.54 -3.34
N ILE A 239 -1.57 -19.97 -4.25
CA ILE A 239 -0.54 -19.14 -4.88
C ILE A 239 -0.74 -19.23 -6.38
N GLN A 240 -0.92 -18.10 -7.05
CA GLN A 240 -1.14 -17.98 -8.49
C GLN A 240 -0.01 -17.13 -9.07
N PRO A 241 1.08 -17.75 -9.57
CA PRO A 241 2.19 -17.04 -10.19
C PRO A 241 1.97 -16.84 -11.68
N GLU A 242 2.49 -15.73 -12.20
CA GLU A 242 2.52 -15.39 -13.61
C GLU A 242 3.90 -14.78 -13.95
N VAL A 243 4.60 -15.36 -14.90
CA VAL A 243 5.88 -14.81 -15.38
C VAL A 243 5.60 -13.61 -16.27
N LEU A 244 6.31 -12.51 -16.04
CA LEU A 244 6.14 -11.30 -16.86
C LEU A 244 6.87 -11.46 -18.19
N ALA A 245 6.28 -10.91 -19.25
CA ALA A 245 6.86 -10.96 -20.58
C ALA A 245 8.26 -10.31 -20.61
N GLY A 246 9.23 -11.03 -21.19
CA GLY A 246 10.62 -10.54 -21.32
C GLY A 246 11.45 -10.60 -20.04
N ALA A 247 10.96 -11.19 -18.95
CA ALA A 247 11.73 -11.36 -17.73
C ALA A 247 12.85 -12.39 -17.93
N SER A 248 14.11 -12.01 -17.61
CA SER A 248 15.29 -12.87 -17.71
C SER A 248 15.71 -13.48 -16.38
N ASP A 249 15.48 -12.78 -15.26
CA ASP A 249 15.72 -13.27 -13.90
C ASP A 249 14.38 -13.34 -13.18
N VAL A 250 13.87 -14.56 -12.99
CA VAL A 250 12.57 -14.78 -12.35
C VAL A 250 12.79 -15.44 -11.01
N ARG A 251 12.32 -14.78 -9.95
CA ARG A 251 12.46 -15.27 -8.59
C ARG A 251 11.16 -15.11 -7.84
N LEU A 252 10.62 -16.20 -7.29
CA LEU A 252 9.41 -16.21 -6.49
C LEU A 252 9.64 -16.92 -5.16
N GLN A 253 9.31 -16.23 -4.09
CA GLN A 253 9.28 -16.78 -2.73
C GLN A 253 8.11 -16.18 -1.97
N VAL A 254 7.40 -17.03 -1.24
CA VAL A 254 6.33 -16.63 -0.34
C VAL A 254 6.64 -17.20 1.04
N ALA A 255 6.62 -16.34 2.07
CA ALA A 255 6.84 -16.76 3.44
C ALA A 255 5.77 -16.18 4.38
N VAL A 256 5.38 -16.94 5.36
CA VAL A 256 4.52 -16.49 6.44
C VAL A 256 5.37 -16.35 7.71
N LEU A 257 5.37 -15.14 8.21
CA LEU A 257 6.12 -14.73 9.39
C LEU A 257 5.17 -14.57 10.57
N THR A 258 5.61 -14.96 11.73
CA THR A 258 4.91 -14.70 12.99
C THR A 258 5.84 -13.96 13.94
N ARG A 259 5.27 -13.35 14.96
CA ARG A 259 6.06 -12.66 15.97
C ARG A 259 6.30 -13.59 17.16
N GLN A 260 7.57 -13.75 17.55
CA GLN A 260 7.96 -14.41 18.78
C GLN A 260 8.80 -13.42 19.62
N GLY A 261 8.16 -12.82 20.63
CA GLY A 261 8.77 -11.70 21.37
C GLY A 261 9.01 -10.49 20.45
N LYS A 262 10.26 -10.04 20.32
CA LYS A 262 10.66 -8.91 19.48
C LYS A 262 11.12 -9.33 18.08
N ALA A 263 11.29 -10.63 17.81
CA ALA A 263 11.79 -11.13 16.53
C ALA A 263 10.67 -11.66 15.65
N ALA A 264 10.82 -11.44 14.34
CA ALA A 264 10.02 -12.15 13.34
C ALA A 264 10.57 -13.58 13.21
N LYS A 265 9.67 -14.57 13.23
CA LYS A 265 10.00 -15.98 13.02
C LYS A 265 9.28 -16.47 11.78
N GLU A 266 10.02 -17.09 10.86
CA GLU A 266 9.44 -17.78 9.72
C GLU A 266 8.67 -19.01 10.23
N LEU A 267 7.37 -19.04 9.94
CA LEU A 267 6.50 -20.15 10.27
C LEU A 267 6.39 -21.12 9.10
N TRP A 268 6.38 -20.59 7.90
CA TRP A 268 6.22 -21.34 6.67
C TRP A 268 6.85 -20.57 5.51
N LYS A 269 7.40 -21.33 4.56
CA LYS A 269 8.04 -20.82 3.36
C LYS A 269 7.73 -21.72 2.18
N TRP A 270 7.54 -21.10 1.04
CA TRP A 270 7.29 -21.77 -0.23
C TRP A 270 8.01 -21.05 -1.38
N SER A 271 8.51 -21.84 -2.30
CA SER A 271 9.03 -21.40 -3.60
C SER A 271 8.70 -22.50 -4.61
N PRO A 272 8.46 -22.18 -5.88
CA PRO A 272 8.27 -23.20 -6.90
C PRO A 272 9.55 -24.06 -6.99
N SER A 273 9.36 -25.37 -7.20
CA SER A 273 10.44 -26.33 -7.45
C SER A 273 10.80 -26.38 -8.93
N GLU A 274 9.84 -26.01 -9.78
CA GLU A 274 9.99 -26.02 -11.24
C GLU A 274 10.60 -24.71 -11.76
N PRO A 275 11.29 -24.75 -12.91
CA PRO A 275 11.71 -23.53 -13.62
C PRO A 275 10.52 -22.63 -13.95
N ALA A 276 10.74 -21.32 -14.03
CA ALA A 276 9.68 -20.32 -14.21
C ALA A 276 8.75 -20.60 -15.42
N GLY A 277 9.30 -21.11 -16.53
CA GLY A 277 8.49 -21.46 -17.70
C GLY A 277 7.58 -22.71 -17.54
N GLN A 278 7.68 -23.41 -16.44
CA GLN A 278 6.91 -24.64 -16.13
C GLN A 278 6.01 -24.48 -14.91
N TRP A 279 5.86 -23.27 -14.38
CA TRP A 279 5.00 -23.03 -13.23
C TRP A 279 3.54 -23.38 -13.52
N LYS A 280 2.92 -24.02 -12.54
CA LYS A 280 1.46 -24.26 -12.58
C LYS A 280 0.73 -22.91 -12.42
N PRO A 281 -0.46 -22.77 -13.03
CA PRO A 281 -1.26 -21.55 -12.88
C PRO A 281 -1.72 -21.34 -11.43
N ARG A 282 -1.70 -22.42 -10.62
CA ARG A 282 -2.10 -22.37 -9.22
C ARG A 282 -1.43 -23.49 -8.42
N TYR A 283 -0.98 -23.12 -7.23
CA TYR A 283 -0.48 -24.04 -6.19
C TYR A 283 -1.35 -23.88 -4.96
N ASP A 284 -1.90 -24.99 -4.48
CA ASP A 284 -2.67 -25.04 -3.24
C ASP A 284 -1.87 -25.79 -2.18
N THR A 285 -1.75 -25.18 -0.99
CA THR A 285 -1.01 -25.74 0.13
C THR A 285 -1.64 -25.33 1.46
N THR A 286 -1.08 -25.76 2.57
CA THR A 286 -1.64 -25.47 3.88
C THR A 286 -0.53 -25.13 4.90
N ILE A 287 -0.91 -24.30 5.88
CA ILE A 287 -0.10 -23.99 7.05
C ILE A 287 -0.84 -24.51 8.28
N PHE A 288 -0.19 -25.33 9.08
CA PHE A 288 -0.77 -25.84 10.31
C PHE A 288 -0.26 -25.06 11.53
N VAL A 289 -1.20 -24.43 12.24
CA VAL A 289 -0.90 -23.71 13.50
C VAL A 289 -1.28 -24.57 14.69
N LYS A 290 -0.27 -25.03 15.43
CA LYS A 290 -0.45 -25.81 16.67
C LYS A 290 -1.11 -24.95 17.74
N SER A 291 -1.89 -25.56 18.64
CA SER A 291 -2.25 -24.94 19.91
C SER A 291 -0.97 -24.56 20.66
N ALA A 292 -0.89 -23.32 21.15
CA ALA A 292 0.08 -23.05 22.20
C ALA A 292 -0.20 -24.03 23.35
N ALA A 293 0.82 -24.81 23.77
CA ALA A 293 0.70 -25.57 24.99
C ALA A 293 0.41 -24.56 26.10
N VAL A 294 -0.71 -24.72 26.76
CA VAL A 294 -0.99 -23.96 27.99
C VAL A 294 0.04 -24.48 29.00
N VAL A 295 1.15 -23.75 29.13
CA VAL A 295 2.03 -23.93 30.27
C VAL A 295 1.23 -23.41 31.47
N ARG A 296 0.65 -24.34 32.22
CA ARG A 296 0.03 -24.10 33.53
C ARG A 296 1.08 -23.77 34.57
#